data_024792519963d9aaa592b1765b06548e
#
_entry.id   024792519963d9aaa592b1765b06548e
#
_cell.length_a   1.000
_cell.length_b   1.000
_cell.length_c   1.000
_cell.angle_alpha   90.00
_cell.angle_beta   90.00
_cell.angle_gamma   90.00
#
_symmetry.space_group_name_H-M   'P 1'
#
loop_
_entity.id
_entity.type
_entity.pdbx_description
1 polymer ?
#
loop_
_entity_poly.entity_id
_entity_poly.type
_entity_poly.pdbx_seq_one_letter_code
_entity_poly.pdbx_strand_id
1 'polypeptide(L)'
;MLDASEEGENLRTDEILGLSKLLWLAGNETTTNLISNGVVFLLNHPDVLADLRNDRTLIPDFVEEMLRYDGPVMGLFRTATRNVEFRGKNINKGDTLWLLFSSGNLDADTYEAPETFDLHRRNKDHLALGKGIHFCMGSALARLEAKVAFEWLVDLLPHMKLDFENGKRIPVPILSGWVKLPMSVDVGALEV
;
A
#
# COMPACT_ATOMS: atom_id res chain seq x y z
N MET A 1 15.63 -10.88 18.23
CA MET A 1 14.76 -12.06 18.02
C MET A 1 15.19 -13.28 18.81
N LEU A 2 16.48 -13.60 18.88
CA LEU A 2 16.95 -14.82 19.61
C LEU A 2 16.61 -14.82 21.11
N ASP A 3 16.48 -13.63 21.71
CA ASP A 3 16.13 -13.46 23.12
C ASP A 3 14.67 -13.04 23.34
N ALA A 4 13.87 -13.04 22.27
CA ALA A 4 12.45 -12.70 22.38
C ALA A 4 11.71 -13.87 23.03
N SER A 5 10.96 -13.58 24.10
CA SER A 5 10.08 -14.54 24.77
C SER A 5 8.70 -13.93 24.98
N GLU A 6 7.66 -14.74 24.83
CA GLU A 6 6.29 -14.42 25.18
C GLU A 6 5.88 -15.33 26.36
N GLU A 7 5.37 -14.75 27.42
CA GLU A 7 4.99 -15.48 28.65
C GLU A 7 6.09 -16.40 29.24
N GLY A 8 7.38 -16.07 28.97
CA GLY A 8 8.52 -16.87 29.45
C GLY A 8 8.95 -18.00 28.52
N GLU A 9 8.31 -18.18 27.38
CA GLU A 9 8.72 -19.13 26.34
C GLU A 9 9.54 -18.43 25.25
N ASN A 10 10.66 -19.02 24.88
CA ASN A 10 11.48 -18.53 23.78
C ASN A 10 10.91 -18.97 22.43
N LEU A 11 11.01 -18.11 21.41
CA LEU A 11 10.67 -18.48 20.05
C LEU A 11 11.53 -19.65 19.58
N ARG A 12 10.91 -20.65 18.95
CA ARG A 12 11.61 -21.77 18.32
C ARG A 12 12.33 -21.31 17.06
N THR A 13 13.34 -22.04 16.63
CA THR A 13 14.13 -21.70 15.44
C THR A 13 13.26 -21.59 14.17
N ASP A 14 12.29 -22.48 14.01
CA ASP A 14 11.35 -22.45 12.86
C ASP A 14 10.43 -21.23 12.90
N GLU A 15 9.99 -20.77 14.07
CA GLU A 15 9.22 -19.54 14.26
C GLU A 15 10.05 -18.30 13.94
N ILE A 16 11.30 -18.25 14.41
CA ILE A 16 12.24 -17.17 14.10
C ILE A 16 12.49 -17.08 12.60
N LEU A 17 12.72 -18.22 11.94
CA LEU A 17 12.93 -18.29 10.50
C LEU A 17 11.66 -17.87 9.72
N GLY A 18 10.48 -18.32 10.18
CA GLY A 18 9.20 -17.93 9.60
C GLY A 18 8.96 -16.42 9.69
N LEU A 19 9.16 -15.83 10.87
CA LEU A 19 9.01 -14.41 11.10
C LEU A 19 10.03 -13.58 10.29
N SER A 20 11.29 -14.03 10.22
CA SER A 20 12.33 -13.35 9.45
C SER A 20 12.01 -13.32 7.95
N LYS A 21 11.51 -14.44 7.39
CA LYS A 21 11.06 -14.51 5.99
C LYS A 21 9.85 -13.59 5.75
N LEU A 22 8.89 -13.60 6.69
CA LEU A 22 7.71 -12.73 6.60
C LEU A 22 8.11 -11.26 6.58
N LEU A 23 8.96 -10.82 7.50
CA LEU A 23 9.43 -9.44 7.58
C LEU A 23 10.16 -9.01 6.31
N TRP A 24 11.03 -9.86 5.78
CA TRP A 24 11.74 -9.57 4.54
C TRP A 24 10.79 -9.40 3.35
N LEU A 25 9.87 -10.35 3.17
CA LEU A 25 8.95 -10.33 2.04
C LEU A 25 7.94 -9.17 2.15
N ALA A 26 7.31 -9.03 3.32
CA ALA A 26 6.23 -8.08 3.51
C ALA A 26 6.71 -6.62 3.58
N GLY A 27 7.90 -6.37 4.12
CA GLY A 27 8.40 -5.00 4.33
C GLY A 27 9.00 -4.35 3.09
N ASN A 28 9.52 -5.13 2.15
CA ASN A 28 10.25 -4.57 1.02
C ASN A 28 9.33 -4.21 -0.15
N GLU A 29 8.59 -5.17 -0.68
CA GLU A 29 7.86 -5.02 -1.94
C GLU A 29 6.65 -4.08 -1.80
N THR A 30 5.95 -4.13 -0.67
CA THR A 30 4.71 -3.37 -0.50
C THR A 30 4.96 -1.86 -0.40
N THR A 31 5.94 -1.42 0.39
CA THR A 31 6.27 0.01 0.52
C THR A 31 6.87 0.56 -0.76
N THR A 32 7.72 -0.21 -1.45
CA THR A 32 8.25 0.16 -2.78
C THR A 32 7.11 0.38 -3.78
N ASN A 33 6.10 -0.49 -3.78
CA ASN A 33 4.94 -0.36 -4.66
C ASN A 33 4.06 0.83 -4.26
N LEU A 34 3.86 1.11 -2.98
CA LEU A 34 3.13 2.30 -2.52
C LEU A 34 3.80 3.58 -3.03
N ILE A 35 5.12 3.69 -2.88
CA ILE A 35 5.89 4.85 -3.33
C ILE A 35 5.83 4.98 -4.85
N SER A 36 6.04 3.90 -5.59
CA SER A 36 6.02 3.94 -7.06
C SER A 36 4.64 4.25 -7.64
N ASN A 37 3.55 3.70 -7.03
CA ASN A 37 2.19 4.05 -7.42
C ASN A 37 1.90 5.54 -7.15
N GLY A 38 2.33 6.06 -6.00
CA GLY A 38 2.18 7.48 -5.67
C GLY A 38 3.00 8.41 -6.58
N VAL A 39 4.20 8.01 -7.01
CA VAL A 39 4.99 8.73 -8.02
C VAL A 39 4.23 8.81 -9.34
N VAL A 40 3.70 7.67 -9.81
CA VAL A 40 2.89 7.62 -11.04
C VAL A 40 1.64 8.49 -10.90
N PHE A 41 0.98 8.42 -9.75
CA PHE A 41 -0.19 9.23 -9.47
C PHE A 41 0.13 10.73 -9.57
N LEU A 42 1.15 11.20 -8.84
CA LEU A 42 1.52 12.62 -8.79
C LEU A 42 1.98 13.18 -10.14
N LEU A 43 2.66 12.40 -10.96
CA LEU A 43 3.05 12.82 -12.31
C LEU A 43 1.85 12.92 -13.27
N ASN A 44 0.74 12.22 -12.99
CA ASN A 44 -0.51 12.36 -13.74
C ASN A 44 -1.49 13.37 -13.12
N HIS A 45 -1.22 13.86 -11.90
CA HIS A 45 -2.05 14.83 -11.18
C HIS A 45 -1.19 15.99 -10.67
N PRO A 46 -0.77 16.90 -11.60
CA PRO A 46 0.12 18.01 -11.26
C PRO A 46 -0.48 19.02 -10.28
N ASP A 47 -1.80 19.10 -10.19
CA ASP A 47 -2.54 19.86 -9.20
C ASP A 47 -2.28 19.36 -7.78
N VAL A 48 -2.44 18.05 -7.55
CA VAL A 48 -2.13 17.42 -6.25
C VAL A 48 -0.65 17.57 -5.90
N LEU A 49 0.24 17.40 -6.90
CA LEU A 49 1.67 17.62 -6.69
C LEU A 49 1.97 19.05 -6.25
N ALA A 50 1.31 20.05 -6.86
CA ALA A 50 1.46 21.44 -6.49
C ALA A 50 0.98 21.71 -5.05
N ASP A 51 -0.15 21.12 -4.64
CA ASP A 51 -0.66 21.23 -3.27
C ASP A 51 0.34 20.69 -2.26
N LEU A 52 0.90 19.49 -2.51
CA LEU A 52 1.91 18.88 -1.63
C LEU A 52 3.23 19.69 -1.57
N ARG A 53 3.60 20.36 -2.65
CA ARG A 53 4.77 21.24 -2.67
C ARG A 53 4.54 22.52 -1.88
N ASN A 54 3.32 23.05 -1.93
CA ASN A 54 2.93 24.25 -1.21
C ASN A 54 2.72 23.99 0.30
N ASP A 55 2.18 22.83 0.63
CA ASP A 55 1.93 22.42 2.02
C ASP A 55 2.35 20.98 2.28
N ARG A 56 3.54 20.80 2.84
CA ARG A 56 4.11 19.48 3.18
C ARG A 56 3.35 18.78 4.29
N THR A 57 2.54 19.48 5.05
CA THR A 57 1.72 18.86 6.12
C THR A 57 0.65 17.94 5.55
N LEU A 58 0.34 18.05 4.25
CA LEU A 58 -0.60 17.19 3.53
C LEU A 58 0.00 15.82 3.11
N ILE A 59 1.33 15.63 3.18
CA ILE A 59 1.97 14.38 2.75
C ILE A 59 1.45 13.16 3.51
N PRO A 60 1.23 13.17 4.83
CA PRO A 60 0.60 12.04 5.52
C PRO A 60 -0.81 11.73 5.01
N ASP A 61 -1.60 12.75 4.69
CA ASP A 61 -2.94 12.59 4.15
C ASP A 61 -2.92 12.01 2.74
N PHE A 62 -1.97 12.43 1.92
CA PHE A 62 -1.68 11.84 0.61
C PHE A 62 -1.34 10.35 0.74
N VAL A 63 -0.49 9.97 1.67
CA VAL A 63 -0.11 8.55 1.89
C VAL A 63 -1.32 7.70 2.28
N GLU A 64 -2.19 8.18 3.18
CA GLU A 64 -3.41 7.46 3.56
C GLU A 64 -4.38 7.32 2.38
N GLU A 65 -4.57 8.39 1.60
CA GLU A 65 -5.46 8.33 0.44
C GLU A 65 -4.88 7.47 -0.69
N MET A 66 -3.56 7.45 -0.88
CA MET A 66 -2.89 6.49 -1.79
C MET A 66 -3.08 5.05 -1.35
N LEU A 67 -2.99 4.75 -0.05
CA LEU A 67 -3.27 3.42 0.49
C LEU A 67 -4.71 2.99 0.20
N ARG A 68 -5.67 3.89 0.32
CA ARG A 68 -7.07 3.63 -0.02
C ARG A 68 -7.27 3.45 -1.53
N TYR A 69 -6.78 4.39 -2.33
CA TYR A 69 -7.11 4.56 -3.76
C TYR A 69 -6.37 3.57 -4.65
N ASP A 70 -5.05 3.41 -4.47
CA ASP A 70 -4.19 2.47 -5.22
C ASP A 70 -3.14 1.84 -4.29
N GLY A 71 -3.63 1.25 -3.20
CA GLY A 71 -2.77 0.54 -2.24
C GLY A 71 -2.10 -0.69 -2.86
N PRO A 72 -0.89 -1.04 -2.40
CA PRO A 72 -0.08 -2.09 -3.02
C PRO A 72 -0.66 -3.51 -2.85
N VAL A 73 -1.51 -3.74 -1.83
CA VAL A 73 -2.13 -5.05 -1.59
C VAL A 73 -3.59 -5.01 -2.01
N MET A 74 -3.90 -5.67 -3.13
CA MET A 74 -5.25 -5.74 -3.69
C MET A 74 -6.19 -6.58 -2.84
N GLY A 75 -5.68 -7.58 -2.16
CA GLY A 75 -6.45 -8.47 -1.30
C GLY A 75 -5.67 -9.69 -0.87
N LEU A 76 -6.20 -10.42 0.09
CA LEU A 76 -5.61 -11.64 0.65
C LEU A 76 -6.64 -12.77 0.75
N PHE A 77 -6.16 -13.99 0.82
CA PHE A 77 -6.99 -15.18 0.88
C PHE A 77 -7.30 -15.61 2.32
N ARG A 78 -8.47 -16.25 2.48
CA ARG A 78 -8.88 -16.98 3.69
C ARG A 78 -9.45 -18.32 3.30
N THR A 79 -9.25 -19.32 4.15
CA THR A 79 -9.89 -20.63 4.00
C THR A 79 -11.01 -20.78 5.03
N ALA A 80 -12.19 -21.15 4.59
CA ALA A 80 -13.32 -21.38 5.47
C ALA A 80 -13.05 -22.59 6.37
N THR A 81 -13.13 -22.40 7.69
CA THR A 81 -12.92 -23.47 8.69
C THR A 81 -14.17 -24.27 8.99
N ARG A 82 -15.36 -23.77 8.56
CA ARG A 82 -16.67 -24.41 8.73
C ARG A 82 -17.59 -23.96 7.58
N ASN A 83 -18.74 -24.67 7.43
CA ASN A 83 -19.78 -24.21 6.53
C ASN A 83 -20.43 -22.94 7.11
N VAL A 84 -20.63 -21.94 6.29
CA VAL A 84 -21.22 -20.64 6.65
C VAL A 84 -22.14 -20.17 5.53
N GLU A 85 -23.30 -19.66 5.88
CA GLU A 85 -24.12 -18.85 4.95
C GLU A 85 -23.73 -17.37 5.12
N PHE A 86 -23.40 -16.72 4.02
CA PHE A 86 -23.06 -15.30 3.98
C PHE A 86 -23.80 -14.61 2.85
N ARG A 87 -24.67 -13.65 3.18
CA ARG A 87 -25.50 -12.90 2.21
C ARG A 87 -26.22 -13.81 1.19
N GLY A 88 -26.83 -14.90 1.65
CA GLY A 88 -27.56 -15.88 0.81
C GLY A 88 -26.65 -16.79 -0.03
N LYS A 89 -25.36 -16.80 0.21
CA LYS A 89 -24.39 -17.70 -0.43
C LYS A 89 -23.85 -18.71 0.57
N ASN A 90 -23.84 -19.98 0.19
CA ASN A 90 -23.22 -21.03 0.99
C ASN A 90 -21.72 -21.06 0.72
N ILE A 91 -20.93 -20.96 1.78
CA ILE A 91 -19.49 -21.12 1.79
C ILE A 91 -19.22 -22.43 2.55
N ASN A 92 -18.58 -23.40 1.90
CA ASN A 92 -18.31 -24.68 2.49
C ASN A 92 -16.97 -24.65 3.22
N LYS A 93 -16.84 -25.52 4.23
CA LYS A 93 -15.53 -25.77 4.85
C LYS A 93 -14.51 -26.18 3.80
N GLY A 94 -13.36 -25.50 3.79
CA GLY A 94 -12.28 -25.70 2.83
C GLY A 94 -12.33 -24.77 1.61
N ASP A 95 -13.42 -24.05 1.40
CA ASP A 95 -13.48 -23.04 0.33
C ASP A 95 -12.48 -21.93 0.57
N THR A 96 -11.84 -21.47 -0.53
CA THR A 96 -10.95 -20.32 -0.51
C THR A 96 -11.70 -19.05 -0.87
N LEU A 97 -11.63 -18.05 0.00
CA LEU A 97 -12.21 -16.73 -0.19
C LEU A 97 -11.10 -15.74 -0.48
N TRP A 98 -11.30 -14.91 -1.48
CA TRP A 98 -10.44 -13.76 -1.73
C TRP A 98 -11.08 -12.50 -1.17
N LEU A 99 -10.47 -11.93 -0.13
CA LEU A 99 -10.89 -10.66 0.46
C LEU A 99 -10.27 -9.53 -0.37
N LEU A 100 -11.09 -8.90 -1.21
CA LEU A 100 -10.67 -7.82 -2.10
C LEU A 100 -10.65 -6.48 -1.34
N PHE A 101 -9.50 -6.12 -0.78
CA PHE A 101 -9.31 -4.88 -0.02
C PHE A 101 -9.50 -3.64 -0.91
N SER A 102 -8.95 -3.68 -2.13
CA SER A 102 -9.10 -2.59 -3.10
C SER A 102 -10.57 -2.31 -3.43
N SER A 103 -11.38 -3.36 -3.62
CA SER A 103 -12.82 -3.20 -3.85
C SER A 103 -13.54 -2.62 -2.63
N GLY A 104 -13.20 -3.09 -1.42
CA GLY A 104 -13.76 -2.54 -0.18
C GLY A 104 -13.36 -1.09 0.08
N ASN A 105 -12.18 -0.68 -0.37
CA ASN A 105 -11.72 0.70 -0.29
C ASN A 105 -12.41 1.64 -1.29
N LEU A 106 -13.10 1.09 -2.27
CA LEU A 106 -13.89 1.81 -3.29
C LEU A 106 -15.40 1.56 -3.12
N ASP A 107 -15.84 1.09 -1.96
CA ASP A 107 -17.25 0.80 -1.69
C ASP A 107 -18.04 2.09 -1.42
N ALA A 108 -19.04 2.37 -2.25
CA ALA A 108 -19.89 3.54 -2.13
C ALA A 108 -20.80 3.54 -0.88
N ASP A 109 -21.02 2.38 -0.26
CA ASP A 109 -21.71 2.30 1.03
C ASP A 109 -20.82 2.80 2.20
N THR A 110 -19.49 2.88 1.97
CA THR A 110 -18.51 3.27 2.98
C THR A 110 -17.91 4.64 2.71
N TYR A 111 -17.69 4.99 1.45
CA TYR A 111 -17.04 6.23 1.04
C TYR A 111 -17.90 7.05 0.09
N GLU A 112 -17.98 8.34 0.33
CA GLU A 112 -18.55 9.30 -0.63
C GLU A 112 -17.57 9.46 -1.81
N ALA A 113 -18.09 9.42 -3.05
CA ALA A 113 -17.31 9.48 -4.28
C ALA A 113 -16.02 8.60 -4.21
N PRO A 114 -16.15 7.27 -4.03
CA PRO A 114 -15.03 6.39 -3.70
C PRO A 114 -13.96 6.32 -4.80
N GLU A 115 -14.35 6.53 -6.06
CA GLU A 115 -13.45 6.52 -7.23
C GLU A 115 -12.69 7.84 -7.42
N THR A 116 -13.01 8.87 -6.62
CA THR A 116 -12.30 10.14 -6.63
C THR A 116 -11.16 10.11 -5.61
N PHE A 117 -9.97 10.49 -6.03
CA PHE A 117 -8.87 10.77 -5.11
C PHE A 117 -9.16 12.09 -4.39
N ASP A 118 -9.22 12.06 -3.09
CA ASP A 118 -9.51 13.24 -2.27
C ASP A 118 -8.47 13.38 -1.16
N LEU A 119 -7.54 14.32 -1.37
CA LEU A 119 -6.46 14.62 -0.43
C LEU A 119 -6.97 15.01 0.97
N HIS A 120 -8.18 15.58 1.03
CA HIS A 120 -8.82 16.04 2.28
C HIS A 120 -9.91 15.08 2.78
N ARG A 121 -9.94 13.85 2.29
CA ARG A 121 -10.92 12.84 2.71
C ARG A 121 -10.88 12.64 4.23
N ARG A 122 -12.06 12.80 4.83
CA ARG A 122 -12.19 12.65 6.30
C ARG A 122 -12.17 11.19 6.75
N ASN A 123 -12.85 10.31 5.99
CA ASN A 123 -12.86 8.88 6.30
C ASN A 123 -11.62 8.20 5.72
N LYS A 124 -10.62 7.94 6.56
CA LYS A 124 -9.36 7.27 6.24
C LYS A 124 -9.31 5.83 6.76
N ASP A 125 -10.46 5.25 7.12
CA ASP A 125 -10.55 3.88 7.64
C ASP A 125 -10.55 2.85 6.49
N HIS A 126 -9.41 2.75 5.80
CA HIS A 126 -9.24 1.86 4.67
C HIS A 126 -8.74 0.45 5.08
N LEU A 127 -8.92 -0.53 4.18
CA LEU A 127 -8.54 -1.93 4.36
C LEU A 127 -7.12 -2.27 3.88
N ALA A 128 -6.38 -1.33 3.29
CA ALA A 128 -5.07 -1.58 2.69
C ALA A 128 -4.04 -2.19 3.65
N LEU A 129 -4.17 -1.90 4.94
CA LEU A 129 -3.32 -2.44 6.01
C LEU A 129 -4.01 -3.58 6.80
N GLY A 130 -5.13 -4.10 6.32
CA GLY A 130 -5.92 -5.11 7.01
C GLY A 130 -6.65 -4.56 8.23
N LYS A 131 -7.30 -5.47 8.98
CA LYS A 131 -8.02 -5.16 10.24
C LYS A 131 -7.93 -6.29 11.26
N GLY A 132 -8.23 -5.97 12.52
CA GLY A 132 -8.28 -6.93 13.63
C GLY A 132 -6.90 -7.52 13.93
N ILE A 133 -6.86 -8.81 14.26
CA ILE A 133 -5.62 -9.51 14.62
C ILE A 133 -4.60 -9.60 13.47
N HIS A 134 -5.01 -9.33 12.24
CA HIS A 134 -4.16 -9.30 11.06
C HIS A 134 -3.81 -7.88 10.61
N PHE A 135 -4.10 -6.85 11.42
CA PHE A 135 -3.65 -5.50 11.12
C PHE A 135 -2.14 -5.48 10.90
N CYS A 136 -1.69 -4.77 9.87
CA CYS A 136 -0.29 -4.76 9.44
C CYS A 136 0.65 -4.33 10.57
N MET A 137 1.54 -5.23 10.97
CA MET A 137 2.54 -4.98 12.01
C MET A 137 3.52 -3.86 11.62
N GLY A 138 3.85 -3.76 10.32
CA GLY A 138 4.73 -2.74 9.75
C GLY A 138 4.03 -1.42 9.40
N SER A 139 2.76 -1.24 9.76
CA SER A 139 1.95 -0.09 9.32
C SER A 139 2.54 1.27 9.66
N ALA A 140 3.16 1.42 10.84
CA ALA A 140 3.80 2.66 11.26
C ALA A 140 5.08 2.92 10.44
N LEU A 141 5.88 1.88 10.19
CA LEU A 141 7.11 1.98 9.41
C LEU A 141 6.81 2.31 7.94
N ALA A 142 5.86 1.61 7.32
CA ALA A 142 5.45 1.85 5.94
C ALA A 142 4.98 3.30 5.71
N ARG A 143 4.18 3.84 6.64
CA ARG A 143 3.76 5.24 6.60
C ARG A 143 4.93 6.22 6.73
N LEU A 144 5.85 5.93 7.64
CA LEU A 144 7.04 6.76 7.83
C LEU A 144 7.94 6.74 6.60
N GLU A 145 8.21 5.57 6.03
CA GLU A 145 9.02 5.41 4.82
C GLU A 145 8.38 6.15 3.63
N ALA A 146 7.08 5.96 3.39
CA ALA A 146 6.37 6.66 2.33
C ALA A 146 6.38 8.19 2.56
N LYS A 147 6.12 8.66 3.79
CA LYS A 147 6.17 10.08 4.15
C LYS A 147 7.54 10.67 3.83
N VAL A 148 8.62 10.07 4.33
CA VAL A 148 9.99 10.56 4.10
C VAL A 148 10.33 10.55 2.60
N ALA A 149 9.94 9.50 1.87
CA ALA A 149 10.17 9.44 0.43
C ALA A 149 9.45 10.59 -0.30
N PHE A 150 8.19 10.84 -0.01
CA PHE A 150 7.45 11.92 -0.67
C PHE A 150 7.91 13.32 -0.24
N GLU A 151 8.40 13.51 0.99
CA GLU A 151 9.03 14.78 1.40
C GLU A 151 10.19 15.21 0.48
N TRP A 152 10.92 14.24 -0.10
CA TRP A 152 11.98 14.48 -1.06
C TRP A 152 11.47 14.46 -2.52
N LEU A 153 10.63 13.51 -2.85
CA LEU A 153 10.19 13.27 -4.23
C LEU A 153 9.37 14.43 -4.80
N VAL A 154 8.55 15.11 -4.00
CA VAL A 154 7.69 16.19 -4.49
C VAL A 154 8.49 17.36 -5.09
N ASP A 155 9.75 17.56 -4.72
CA ASP A 155 10.62 18.55 -5.35
C ASP A 155 11.29 18.03 -6.64
N LEU A 156 11.53 16.72 -6.70
CA LEU A 156 12.18 16.09 -7.86
C LEU A 156 11.20 15.79 -8.98
N LEU A 157 9.95 15.44 -8.65
CA LEU A 157 8.94 15.00 -9.62
C LEU A 157 8.68 15.97 -10.76
N PRO A 158 8.69 17.32 -10.61
CA PRO A 158 8.54 18.25 -11.73
C PRO A 158 9.64 18.12 -12.80
N HIS A 159 10.79 17.54 -12.43
CA HIS A 159 11.96 17.34 -13.31
C HIS A 159 12.06 15.91 -13.83
N MET A 160 11.04 15.08 -13.55
CA MET A 160 11.02 13.66 -13.92
C MET A 160 10.02 13.40 -15.03
N LYS A 161 10.32 12.44 -15.89
CA LYS A 161 9.42 11.92 -16.91
C LYS A 161 9.37 10.39 -16.84
N LEU A 162 8.17 9.84 -16.85
CA LEU A 162 7.94 8.41 -16.91
C LEU A 162 7.95 7.91 -18.37
N ASP A 163 8.58 6.78 -18.58
CA ASP A 163 8.50 6.01 -19.82
C ASP A 163 7.52 4.85 -19.61
N PHE A 164 6.22 5.12 -19.79
CA PHE A 164 5.16 4.12 -19.65
C PHE A 164 5.23 3.00 -20.70
N GLU A 165 5.75 3.28 -21.89
CA GLU A 165 5.85 2.28 -22.97
C GLU A 165 6.78 1.13 -22.59
N ASN A 166 7.84 1.43 -21.85
CA ASN A 166 8.80 0.46 -21.33
C ASN A 166 8.54 0.06 -19.88
N GLY A 167 7.46 0.56 -19.28
CA GLY A 167 6.99 0.19 -17.96
C GLY A 167 6.40 -1.22 -17.95
N LYS A 168 6.50 -1.91 -16.79
CA LYS A 168 5.93 -3.24 -16.62
C LYS A 168 5.26 -3.35 -15.25
N ARG A 169 3.94 -3.57 -15.24
CA ARG A 169 3.18 -3.86 -14.03
C ARG A 169 3.48 -5.25 -13.47
N ILE A 170 3.30 -5.42 -12.17
CA ILE A 170 3.38 -6.73 -11.51
C ILE A 170 2.28 -7.63 -12.06
N PRO A 171 2.63 -8.86 -12.55
CA PRO A 171 1.66 -9.73 -13.23
C PRO A 171 0.89 -10.64 -12.26
N VAL A 172 0.73 -10.28 -10.99
CA VAL A 172 0.00 -11.07 -9.99
C VAL A 172 -1.17 -10.28 -9.42
N PRO A 173 -2.37 -10.88 -9.28
CA PRO A 173 -3.58 -10.15 -8.95
C PRO A 173 -3.66 -9.70 -7.49
N ILE A 174 -2.79 -10.16 -6.61
CA ILE A 174 -2.79 -9.79 -5.18
C ILE A 174 -2.01 -8.51 -4.90
N LEU A 175 -1.19 -8.03 -5.86
CA LEU A 175 -0.36 -6.84 -5.71
C LEU A 175 -0.63 -5.83 -6.83
N SER A 176 -0.69 -4.55 -6.48
CA SER A 176 -0.63 -3.41 -7.40
C SER A 176 0.74 -2.75 -7.29
N GLY A 177 1.44 -2.62 -8.42
CA GLY A 177 2.76 -2.01 -8.44
C GLY A 177 3.50 -2.25 -9.76
N TRP A 178 4.80 -2.01 -9.75
CA TRP A 178 5.64 -2.01 -10.93
C TRP A 178 6.86 -2.93 -10.77
N VAL A 179 7.03 -3.87 -11.69
CA VAL A 179 8.28 -4.65 -11.83
C VAL A 179 9.38 -3.78 -12.43
N LYS A 180 9.00 -2.86 -13.32
CA LYS A 180 9.89 -1.92 -13.99
C LYS A 180 9.14 -0.62 -14.25
N LEU A 181 9.68 0.48 -13.79
CA LEU A 181 9.16 1.83 -14.01
C LEU A 181 10.32 2.73 -14.45
N PRO A 182 10.66 2.73 -15.76
CA PRO A 182 11.75 3.57 -16.25
C PRO A 182 11.37 5.04 -16.15
N MET A 183 12.32 5.86 -15.74
CA MET A 183 12.14 7.30 -15.65
C MET A 183 13.44 8.01 -15.99
N SER A 184 13.34 9.23 -16.51
CA SER A 184 14.43 10.16 -16.73
C SER A 184 14.28 11.36 -15.84
N VAL A 185 15.40 11.94 -15.42
CA VAL A 185 15.47 13.14 -14.59
C VAL A 185 16.26 14.19 -15.37
N ASP A 186 15.72 15.39 -15.49
CA ASP A 186 16.48 16.53 -16.01
C ASP A 186 17.37 17.11 -14.90
N VAL A 187 18.61 16.63 -14.87
CA VAL A 187 19.59 17.02 -13.83
C VAL A 187 20.01 18.49 -13.97
N GLY A 188 19.91 19.07 -15.18
CA GLY A 188 20.26 20.49 -15.42
C GLY A 188 19.25 21.48 -14.81
N ALA A 189 18.05 21.00 -14.51
CA ALA A 189 17.01 21.78 -13.85
C ALA A 189 17.04 21.68 -12.31
N LEU A 190 17.87 20.78 -11.75
CA LEU A 190 18.10 20.68 -10.31
C LEU A 190 19.19 21.70 -9.97
N GLU A 191 18.80 22.90 -9.49
CA GLU A 191 19.74 23.80 -8.86
C GLU A 191 20.33 23.10 -7.61
N VAL A 192 21.63 22.87 -7.62
CA VAL A 192 22.41 22.32 -6.50
C VAL A 192 22.64 23.38 -5.45
#